data_e22f3851cf130a5cd1e5a5f500a9bb37
#
_entry.id   e22f3851cf130a5cd1e5a5f500a9bb37
#
_cell.length_a   1.000
_cell.length_b   1.000
_cell.length_c   1.000
_cell.angle_alpha   90.00
_cell.angle_beta   90.00
_cell.angle_gamma   90.00
#
_symmetry.space_group_name_H-M   'P 1'
#
loop_
_entity.id
_entity.type
_entity.pdbx_description
1 polymer ?
#
loop_
_entity_poly.entity_id
_entity_poly.type
_entity_poly.pdbx_seq_one_letter_code
_entity_poly.pdbx_strand_id
1 'polypeptide(L)'
;MNLVYMKTKIYLGILSLVLGLSLASCSEDDDYTIHTTPILNESSVVTGSSDVTATTATLHATLSGLDGMDAGSYKTGFFYGFAQDNLPEDVQAAYDGSAFSAQLNGLNNNSTLYYQAYVCLQGKVYYKGEVKSLLTTDAKVATADAASVDFASAVLGGTLTDATADATC
;
A
#
# COMPACT_ATOMS: atom_id res chain seq x y z
N MET A 1 -11.71 24.21 73.42
CA MET A 1 -12.76 24.29 72.42
C MET A 1 -12.44 23.28 71.36
N ASN A 2 -13.31 22.31 71.15
CA ASN A 2 -13.04 20.95 70.71
C ASN A 2 -12.61 20.81 69.23
N LEU A 3 -11.47 20.21 69.02
CA LEU A 3 -10.94 19.76 67.69
C LEU A 3 -11.93 18.87 66.91
N VAL A 4 -12.77 18.15 67.63
CA VAL A 4 -13.84 17.31 67.05
C VAL A 4 -14.93 18.13 66.38
N TYR A 5 -15.24 19.32 66.90
CA TYR A 5 -16.28 20.20 66.33
C TYR A 5 -15.82 20.85 65.00
N MET A 6 -14.54 21.15 64.85
CA MET A 6 -14.01 21.64 63.59
C MET A 6 -13.95 20.54 62.49
N LYS A 7 -13.64 19.30 62.87
CA LYS A 7 -13.65 18.20 61.88
C LYS A 7 -15.06 17.90 61.35
N THR A 8 -16.11 18.01 62.19
CA THR A 8 -17.47 17.78 61.77
C THR A 8 -18.01 18.86 60.80
N LYS A 9 -17.59 20.11 60.95
CA LYS A 9 -17.98 21.18 60.02
C LYS A 9 -17.26 21.07 58.68
N ILE A 10 -16.05 20.56 58.63
CA ILE A 10 -15.30 20.33 57.39
C ILE A 10 -15.93 19.20 56.60
N TYR A 11 -16.37 18.12 57.27
CA TYR A 11 -17.06 17.01 56.61
C TYR A 11 -18.43 17.41 56.05
N LEU A 12 -19.16 18.29 56.75
CA LEU A 12 -20.46 18.79 56.24
C LEU A 12 -20.25 19.71 55.01
N GLY A 13 -19.20 20.50 54.96
CA GLY A 13 -18.86 21.34 53.83
C GLY A 13 -18.46 20.55 52.57
N ILE A 14 -17.70 19.47 52.76
CA ILE A 14 -17.25 18.61 51.67
C ILE A 14 -18.42 17.76 51.11
N LEU A 15 -19.33 17.32 51.98
CA LEU A 15 -20.50 16.55 51.58
C LEU A 15 -21.48 17.38 50.74
N SER A 16 -21.64 18.71 51.06
CA SER A 16 -22.49 19.57 50.28
C SER A 16 -21.91 19.96 48.92
N LEU A 17 -20.58 19.97 48.80
CA LEU A 17 -19.87 20.24 47.55
C LEU A 17 -19.94 19.05 46.57
N VAL A 18 -19.91 17.82 47.08
CA VAL A 18 -20.04 16.62 46.25
C VAL A 18 -21.47 16.41 45.74
N LEU A 19 -22.49 16.89 46.53
CA LEU A 19 -23.88 16.76 46.09
C LEU A 19 -24.30 17.87 45.08
N GLY A 20 -23.51 18.94 44.97
CA GLY A 20 -23.76 20.03 44.03
C GLY A 20 -23.21 19.85 42.62
N LEU A 21 -22.34 18.83 42.42
CA LEU A 21 -21.74 18.54 41.10
C LEU A 21 -22.49 17.46 40.30
N SER A 22 -23.54 16.87 40.81
CA SER A 22 -24.29 15.81 40.15
C SER A 22 -25.46 16.25 39.30
N LEU A 23 -25.63 17.55 39.08
CA LEU A 23 -26.66 18.13 38.20
C LEU A 23 -26.07 19.00 37.09
N ALA A 24 -24.86 18.69 36.63
CA ALA A 24 -24.47 19.13 35.28
C ALA A 24 -25.26 18.23 34.32
N SER A 25 -26.42 18.79 33.91
CA SER A 25 -27.24 18.31 32.82
C SER A 25 -26.35 17.99 31.63
N CYS A 26 -26.35 16.72 31.19
CA CYS A 26 -26.02 16.41 29.81
C CYS A 26 -26.98 17.22 28.93
N SER A 27 -26.51 18.24 28.29
CA SER A 27 -27.19 18.75 27.11
C SER A 27 -27.01 17.66 26.04
N GLU A 28 -28.12 17.01 25.69
CA GLU A 28 -28.26 16.16 24.54
C GLU A 28 -28.15 17.01 23.27
N ASP A 29 -26.92 17.27 22.85
CA ASP A 29 -26.56 17.65 21.49
C ASP A 29 -25.15 17.08 21.22
N ASP A 30 -24.94 15.84 21.62
CA ASP A 30 -23.85 15.06 21.07
C ASP A 30 -24.34 14.49 19.73
N ASP A 31 -24.13 15.28 18.67
CA ASP A 31 -23.89 14.71 17.35
C ASP A 31 -22.67 13.79 17.48
N TYR A 32 -22.94 12.60 18.02
CA TYR A 32 -21.97 11.53 18.11
C TYR A 32 -21.79 10.98 16.70
N THR A 33 -21.09 11.74 15.87
CA THR A 33 -20.50 11.17 14.67
C THR A 33 -19.54 10.10 15.15
N ILE A 34 -20.00 8.86 15.09
CA ILE A 34 -19.13 7.70 15.25
C ILE A 34 -18.10 7.83 14.12
N HIS A 35 -16.99 8.49 14.41
CA HIS A 35 -15.80 8.32 13.61
C HIS A 35 -15.41 6.86 13.80
N THR A 36 -15.93 6.00 12.94
CA THR A 36 -15.41 4.65 12.81
C THR A 36 -13.96 4.80 12.37
N THR A 37 -13.06 4.79 13.36
CA THR A 37 -11.64 4.68 13.07
C THR A 37 -11.50 3.40 12.25
N PRO A 38 -11.02 3.45 11.01
CA PRO A 38 -10.89 2.25 10.19
C PRO A 38 -9.98 1.28 10.93
N ILE A 39 -10.48 0.07 11.16
CA ILE A 39 -9.72 -0.99 11.81
C ILE A 39 -8.87 -1.66 10.73
N LEU A 40 -7.80 -0.98 10.33
CA LEU A 40 -6.79 -1.60 9.49
C LEU A 40 -5.89 -2.48 10.33
N ASN A 41 -5.61 -3.66 9.83
CA ASN A 41 -4.60 -4.58 10.34
C ASN A 41 -3.77 -5.11 9.17
N GLU A 42 -2.74 -5.90 9.46
CA GLU A 42 -1.88 -6.47 8.41
C GLU A 42 -2.66 -7.35 7.41
N SER A 43 -3.77 -7.96 7.83
CA SER A 43 -4.63 -8.77 6.96
C SER A 43 -5.50 -7.92 6.02
N SER A 44 -5.58 -6.60 6.22
CA SER A 44 -6.36 -5.70 5.37
C SER A 44 -5.69 -5.47 4.01
N VAL A 45 -4.36 -5.61 3.93
CA VAL A 45 -3.57 -5.44 2.71
C VAL A 45 -3.14 -6.80 2.19
N VAL A 46 -3.55 -7.15 1.00
CA VAL A 46 -3.18 -8.41 0.36
C VAL A 46 -2.40 -8.12 -0.92
N THR A 47 -1.11 -8.50 -0.91
CA THR A 47 -0.29 -8.47 -2.12
C THR A 47 -0.84 -9.51 -3.11
N GLY A 48 -1.27 -9.07 -4.27
CA GLY A 48 -1.88 -9.89 -5.31
C GLY A 48 -0.88 -10.55 -6.25
N SER A 49 -1.34 -10.96 -7.41
CA SER A 49 -0.53 -11.47 -8.53
C SER A 49 0.18 -10.33 -9.27
N SER A 50 0.98 -10.71 -10.24
CA SER A 50 1.59 -9.78 -11.19
C SER A 50 1.44 -10.31 -12.61
N ASP A 51 1.23 -9.40 -13.56
CA ASP A 51 1.30 -9.67 -15.00
C ASP A 51 2.65 -9.20 -15.50
N VAL A 52 3.41 -10.06 -16.13
CA VAL A 52 4.81 -9.78 -16.47
C VAL A 52 5.07 -9.95 -17.97
N THR A 53 5.95 -9.08 -18.47
CA THR A 53 6.60 -9.23 -19.79
C THR A 53 8.11 -9.32 -19.58
N ALA A 54 8.91 -9.20 -20.64
CA ALA A 54 10.36 -9.16 -20.50
C ALA A 54 10.87 -7.88 -19.81
N THR A 55 10.16 -6.76 -19.96
CA THR A 55 10.65 -5.43 -19.51
C THR A 55 9.64 -4.67 -18.65
N THR A 56 8.45 -5.23 -18.42
CA THR A 56 7.40 -4.60 -17.61
C THR A 56 6.75 -5.60 -16.67
N ALA A 57 6.19 -5.09 -15.57
CA ALA A 57 5.33 -5.86 -14.68
C ALA A 57 4.18 -4.99 -14.19
N THR A 58 2.96 -5.51 -14.20
CA THR A 58 1.82 -4.89 -13.51
C THR A 58 1.57 -5.63 -12.22
N LEU A 59 1.71 -4.95 -11.10
CA LEU A 59 1.49 -5.48 -9.75
C LEU A 59 0.06 -5.23 -9.34
N HIS A 60 -0.58 -6.19 -8.68
CA HIS A 60 -1.95 -6.10 -8.20
C HIS A 60 -2.02 -6.30 -6.69
N ALA A 61 -2.96 -5.64 -6.03
CA ALA A 61 -3.24 -5.81 -4.62
C ALA A 61 -4.70 -5.53 -4.32
N THR A 62 -5.19 -6.07 -3.21
CA THR A 62 -6.50 -5.74 -2.65
C THR A 62 -6.34 -5.15 -1.26
N LEU A 63 -7.28 -4.30 -0.89
CA LEU A 63 -7.29 -3.60 0.38
C LEU A 63 -8.72 -3.48 0.88
N SER A 64 -8.92 -3.73 2.16
CA SER A 64 -10.19 -3.58 2.86
C SER A 64 -10.03 -2.71 4.11
N GLY A 65 -11.14 -2.15 4.60
CA GLY A 65 -11.17 -1.41 5.87
C GLY A 65 -10.83 0.08 5.74
N LEU A 66 -10.88 0.66 4.53
CA LEU A 66 -10.77 2.12 4.31
C LEU A 66 -12.14 2.81 4.16
N ASP A 67 -13.23 2.10 4.40
CA ASP A 67 -14.58 2.64 4.23
C ASP A 67 -14.78 3.92 5.06
N GLY A 68 -15.20 5.00 4.39
CA GLY A 68 -15.43 6.29 5.02
C GLY A 68 -14.17 7.14 5.27
N MET A 69 -12.99 6.70 4.83
CA MET A 69 -11.78 7.53 4.88
C MET A 69 -11.68 8.47 3.68
N ASP A 70 -11.24 9.70 3.95
CA ASP A 70 -10.90 10.65 2.90
C ASP A 70 -9.70 10.16 2.07
N ALA A 71 -9.78 10.25 0.75
CA ALA A 71 -8.73 9.82 -0.18
C ALA A 71 -7.37 10.51 0.06
N GLY A 72 -7.35 11.69 0.70
CA GLY A 72 -6.11 12.39 1.05
C GLY A 72 -5.44 11.89 2.34
N SER A 73 -6.12 11.06 3.14
CA SER A 73 -5.62 10.59 4.44
C SER A 73 -4.76 9.32 4.34
N TYR A 74 -4.73 8.69 3.17
CA TYR A 74 -3.94 7.48 2.93
C TYR A 74 -3.24 7.51 1.57
N LYS A 75 -2.24 6.66 1.43
CA LYS A 75 -1.55 6.37 0.16
C LYS A 75 -1.40 4.87 0.02
N THR A 76 -1.58 4.36 -1.19
CA THR A 76 -1.39 2.95 -1.53
C THR A 76 -0.28 2.81 -2.57
N GLY A 77 0.37 1.65 -2.58
CA GLY A 77 1.44 1.39 -3.52
C GLY A 77 2.14 0.07 -3.25
N PHE A 78 3.30 -0.08 -3.86
CA PHE A 78 4.14 -1.25 -3.71
C PHE A 78 5.58 -0.85 -3.42
N PHE A 79 6.19 -1.49 -2.42
CA PHE A 79 7.63 -1.55 -2.30
C PHE A 79 8.14 -2.66 -3.20
N TYR A 80 9.31 -2.47 -3.82
CA TYR A 80 9.91 -3.48 -4.67
C TYR A 80 11.44 -3.42 -4.65
N GLY A 81 12.09 -4.50 -5.05
CA GLY A 81 13.54 -4.63 -5.08
C GLY A 81 13.99 -5.98 -5.60
N PHE A 82 15.30 -6.16 -5.68
CA PHE A 82 15.91 -7.39 -6.18
C PHE A 82 16.27 -8.39 -5.07
N ALA A 83 16.05 -8.05 -3.80
CA ALA A 83 16.25 -8.92 -2.66
C ALA A 83 14.99 -8.96 -1.80
N GLN A 84 14.60 -10.16 -1.33
CA GLN A 84 13.35 -10.37 -0.59
C GLN A 84 13.28 -9.59 0.73
N ASP A 85 14.40 -9.39 1.37
CA ASP A 85 14.55 -8.68 2.65
C ASP A 85 14.86 -7.19 2.49
N ASN A 86 15.02 -6.71 1.25
CA ASN A 86 15.35 -5.32 0.94
C ASN A 86 14.59 -4.83 -0.29
N LEU A 87 13.53 -4.05 -0.06
CA LEU A 87 12.67 -3.45 -1.06
C LEU A 87 12.81 -1.92 -1.01
N PRO A 88 13.91 -1.35 -1.56
CA PRO A 88 14.24 0.05 -1.38
C PRO A 88 13.42 1.01 -2.25
N GLU A 89 12.83 0.50 -3.32
CA GLU A 89 12.07 1.31 -4.27
C GLU A 89 10.58 1.27 -3.93
N ASP A 90 9.84 2.32 -4.29
CA ASP A 90 8.40 2.35 -4.18
C ASP A 90 7.72 2.89 -5.44
N VAL A 91 6.51 2.42 -5.70
CA VAL A 91 5.61 2.93 -6.72
C VAL A 91 4.22 3.14 -6.11
N GLN A 92 3.69 4.36 -6.27
CA GLN A 92 2.35 4.66 -5.79
C GLN A 92 1.29 4.16 -6.77
N ALA A 93 0.13 3.77 -6.24
CA ALA A 93 -1.00 3.27 -6.98
C ALA A 93 -2.30 3.94 -6.50
N ALA A 94 -3.22 4.22 -7.41
CA ALA A 94 -4.53 4.73 -7.05
C ALA A 94 -5.43 3.57 -6.56
N TYR A 95 -6.08 3.77 -5.43
CA TYR A 95 -7.05 2.82 -4.85
C TYR A 95 -8.44 3.10 -5.43
N ASP A 96 -9.13 2.06 -5.89
CA ASP A 96 -10.46 2.14 -6.53
C ASP A 96 -11.64 1.84 -5.57
N GLY A 97 -11.35 1.62 -4.28
CA GLY A 97 -12.33 1.21 -3.26
C GLY A 97 -12.24 -0.26 -2.87
N SER A 98 -11.51 -1.08 -3.60
CA SER A 98 -11.29 -2.50 -3.28
C SER A 98 -9.90 -3.00 -3.65
N ALA A 99 -9.31 -2.45 -4.72
CA ALA A 99 -8.04 -2.88 -5.27
C ALA A 99 -7.18 -1.70 -5.71
N PHE A 100 -5.93 -1.99 -5.98
CA PHE A 100 -5.01 -1.05 -6.62
C PHE A 100 -3.96 -1.81 -7.42
N SER A 101 -3.44 -1.17 -8.45
CA SER A 101 -2.40 -1.73 -9.30
C SER A 101 -1.38 -0.67 -9.70
N ALA A 102 -0.15 -1.11 -9.95
CA ALA A 102 0.91 -0.25 -10.45
C ALA A 102 1.71 -0.97 -11.53
N GLN A 103 2.13 -0.22 -12.55
CA GLN A 103 2.99 -0.73 -13.60
C GLN A 103 4.44 -0.32 -13.36
N LEU A 104 5.32 -1.30 -13.41
CA LEU A 104 6.76 -1.14 -13.45
C LEU A 104 7.24 -1.26 -14.90
N ASN A 105 8.15 -0.38 -15.30
CA ASN A 105 8.72 -0.35 -16.65
C ASN A 105 10.25 -0.37 -16.58
N GLY A 106 10.91 -0.73 -17.66
CA GLY A 106 12.36 -0.74 -17.75
C GLY A 106 13.02 -1.84 -16.91
N LEU A 107 12.30 -2.93 -16.65
CA LEU A 107 12.85 -4.09 -15.96
C LEU A 107 13.82 -4.83 -16.88
N ASN A 108 14.82 -5.49 -16.29
CA ASN A 108 15.66 -6.41 -17.01
C ASN A 108 14.88 -7.70 -17.32
N ASN A 109 15.07 -8.26 -18.50
CA ASN A 109 14.52 -9.56 -18.86
C ASN A 109 15.18 -10.68 -18.02
N ASN A 110 14.48 -11.79 -17.87
CA ASN A 110 14.90 -12.96 -17.10
C ASN A 110 15.44 -12.60 -15.69
N SER A 111 14.79 -11.67 -15.03
CA SER A 111 15.22 -11.12 -13.74
C SER A 111 14.13 -11.33 -12.68
N THR A 112 14.56 -11.79 -11.49
CA THR A 112 13.66 -11.91 -10.34
C THR A 112 13.54 -10.58 -9.61
N LEU A 113 12.30 -10.16 -9.35
CA LEU A 113 11.95 -9.00 -8.55
C LEU A 113 11.05 -9.43 -7.40
N TYR A 114 11.24 -8.82 -6.23
CA TYR A 114 10.36 -9.00 -5.07
C TYR A 114 9.53 -7.74 -4.88
N TYR A 115 8.27 -7.90 -4.45
CA TYR A 115 7.35 -6.79 -4.24
C TYR A 115 6.40 -7.05 -3.07
N GLN A 116 5.93 -5.96 -2.46
CA GLN A 116 5.06 -5.98 -1.29
C GLN A 116 4.08 -4.81 -1.36
N ALA A 117 2.79 -5.10 -1.35
CA ALA A 117 1.76 -4.08 -1.30
C ALA A 117 1.76 -3.36 0.06
N TYR A 118 1.46 -2.07 0.06
CA TYR A 118 1.31 -1.29 1.28
C TYR A 118 0.15 -0.29 1.20
N VAL A 119 -0.37 0.07 2.39
CA VAL A 119 -1.12 1.29 2.63
C VAL A 119 -0.42 2.10 3.72
N CYS A 120 -0.26 3.39 3.49
CA CYS A 120 0.33 4.32 4.44
C CYS A 120 -0.75 5.30 4.90
N LEU A 121 -1.02 5.34 6.21
CA LEU A 121 -1.97 6.28 6.81
C LEU A 121 -1.23 7.52 7.32
N GLN A 122 -1.75 8.70 6.95
CA GLN A 122 -1.23 9.99 7.42
C GLN A 122 0.30 10.15 7.26
N GLY A 123 0.90 9.45 6.30
CA GLY A 123 2.34 9.47 6.04
C GLY A 123 3.23 8.86 7.13
N LYS A 124 2.67 8.10 8.09
CA LYS A 124 3.42 7.59 9.25
C LYS A 124 3.24 6.11 9.53
N VAL A 125 2.04 5.56 9.34
CA VAL A 125 1.72 4.17 9.69
C VAL A 125 1.58 3.37 8.42
N TYR A 126 2.39 2.32 8.28
CA TYR A 126 2.35 1.39 7.15
C TYR A 126 1.76 0.06 7.57
N TYR A 127 0.75 -0.39 6.82
CA TYR A 127 0.28 -1.77 6.81
C TYR A 127 0.71 -2.41 5.50
N LYS A 128 1.26 -3.60 5.57
CA LYS A 128 1.91 -4.26 4.45
C LYS A 128 1.37 -5.67 4.28
N GLY A 129 1.17 -6.07 3.03
CA GLY A 129 0.88 -7.46 2.69
C GLY A 129 2.13 -8.35 2.74
N GLU A 130 2.01 -9.57 2.29
CA GLU A 130 3.15 -10.48 2.17
C GLU A 130 4.09 -10.06 1.04
N VAL A 131 5.38 -10.39 1.17
CA VAL A 131 6.35 -10.23 0.07
C VAL A 131 6.13 -11.34 -0.94
N LYS A 132 5.99 -10.98 -2.21
CA LYS A 132 5.90 -11.90 -3.35
C LYS A 132 7.06 -11.68 -4.31
N SER A 133 7.29 -12.64 -5.18
CA SER A 133 8.27 -12.55 -6.25
C SER A 133 7.62 -12.67 -7.61
N LEU A 134 8.24 -12.09 -8.60
CA LEU A 134 7.94 -12.27 -10.01
C LEU A 134 9.25 -12.54 -10.77
N LEU A 135 9.15 -13.19 -11.91
CA LEU A 135 10.25 -13.39 -12.86
C LEU A 135 9.81 -12.78 -14.19
N THR A 136 10.58 -11.82 -14.70
CA THR A 136 10.36 -11.27 -16.04
C THR A 136 10.67 -12.31 -17.09
N THR A 137 9.97 -12.27 -18.22
CA THR A 137 10.16 -13.22 -19.31
C THR A 137 11.44 -12.92 -20.09
N ASP A 138 11.88 -13.86 -20.90
CA ASP A 138 12.97 -13.63 -21.85
C ASP A 138 12.54 -12.70 -22.98
N ALA A 139 13.50 -11.99 -23.56
CA ALA A 139 13.31 -11.30 -24.82
C ALA A 139 13.06 -12.30 -25.95
N LYS A 140 12.19 -11.95 -26.88
CA LYS A 140 11.84 -12.81 -28.00
C LYS A 140 12.59 -12.39 -29.26
N VAL A 141 13.26 -13.33 -29.89
CA VAL A 141 13.91 -13.17 -31.18
C VAL A 141 13.12 -13.96 -32.21
N ALA A 142 12.69 -13.30 -33.27
CA ALA A 142 12.10 -13.95 -34.43
C ALA A 142 12.97 -13.71 -35.65
N THR A 143 13.34 -14.78 -36.35
CA THR A 143 14.06 -14.70 -37.63
C THR A 143 13.02 -14.50 -38.74
N ALA A 144 13.23 -13.51 -39.59
CA ALA A 144 12.41 -13.33 -40.79
C ALA A 144 12.93 -14.21 -41.91
N ASP A 145 12.03 -14.55 -42.82
CA ASP A 145 12.42 -15.21 -44.06
C ASP A 145 13.41 -14.34 -44.85
N ALA A 146 14.33 -15.00 -45.53
CA ALA A 146 15.30 -14.30 -46.34
C ALA A 146 14.61 -13.47 -47.42
N ALA A 147 14.90 -12.17 -47.46
CA ALA A 147 14.43 -11.31 -48.53
C ALA A 147 15.52 -11.12 -49.58
N SER A 148 15.12 -10.96 -50.84
CA SER A 148 16.04 -10.69 -51.95
C SER A 148 17.20 -11.68 -52.05
N VAL A 149 16.86 -12.95 -52.24
CA VAL A 149 17.87 -14.00 -52.50
C VAL A 149 18.32 -13.91 -53.94
N ASP A 150 19.60 -13.68 -54.20
CA ASP A 150 20.25 -13.66 -55.46
C ASP A 150 21.32 -14.74 -55.53
N PHE A 151 21.91 -14.99 -56.68
CA PHE A 151 22.88 -16.07 -56.91
C PHE A 151 24.11 -15.99 -55.97
N ALA A 152 24.48 -14.80 -55.57
CA ALA A 152 25.68 -14.56 -54.72
C ALA A 152 25.39 -13.83 -53.39
N SER A 153 24.15 -13.46 -53.12
CA SER A 153 23.75 -12.69 -51.92
C SER A 153 22.34 -13.01 -51.46
N ALA A 154 22.13 -12.84 -50.15
CA ALA A 154 20.81 -12.85 -49.55
C ALA A 154 20.74 -11.82 -48.42
N VAL A 155 19.59 -11.18 -48.29
CA VAL A 155 19.31 -10.30 -47.15
C VAL A 155 18.58 -11.11 -46.08
N LEU A 156 19.22 -11.21 -44.92
CA LEU A 156 18.64 -11.86 -43.75
C LEU A 156 18.18 -10.78 -42.76
N GLY A 157 17.06 -11.04 -42.13
CA GLY A 157 16.47 -10.14 -41.13
C GLY A 157 15.91 -10.89 -39.94
N GLY A 158 15.61 -10.16 -38.90
CA GLY A 158 14.94 -10.67 -37.72
C GLY A 158 14.35 -9.53 -36.90
N THR A 159 13.48 -9.84 -35.99
CA THR A 159 12.91 -8.89 -35.04
C THR A 159 13.26 -9.31 -33.63
N LEU A 160 13.67 -8.36 -32.82
CA LEU A 160 13.84 -8.52 -31.37
C LEU A 160 12.70 -7.76 -30.70
N THR A 161 11.89 -8.46 -29.92
CA THR A 161 10.80 -7.88 -29.12
C THR A 161 11.03 -8.14 -27.66
N ASP A 162 10.48 -7.25 -26.82
CA ASP A 162 10.56 -7.37 -25.36
C ASP A 162 12.01 -7.34 -24.81
N ALA A 163 12.94 -6.72 -25.53
CA ALA A 163 14.30 -6.50 -25.05
C ALA A 163 14.43 -5.16 -24.33
N THR A 164 15.38 -5.06 -23.37
CA THR A 164 15.81 -3.78 -22.82
C THR A 164 16.57 -2.97 -23.87
N ALA A 165 16.58 -1.63 -23.72
CA ALA A 165 17.27 -0.72 -24.67
C ALA A 165 18.79 -1.01 -24.83
N ASP A 166 19.40 -1.68 -23.84
CA ASP A 166 20.82 -1.99 -23.78
C ASP A 166 21.16 -3.43 -24.21
N ALA A 167 20.23 -4.14 -24.87
CA ALA A 167 20.51 -5.48 -25.37
C ALA A 167 21.54 -5.41 -26.50
N THR A 168 22.82 -5.63 -26.17
CA THR A 168 23.93 -5.75 -27.09
C THR A 168 24.28 -7.21 -27.31
N CYS A 169 24.57 -7.58 -28.57
CA CYS A 169 25.06 -8.90 -28.92
C CYS A 169 26.58 -8.98 -28.76
#